data_16abdf383964461e7acfdde6bfa6f0ab
#
_entry.id   16abdf383964461e7acfdde6bfa6f0ab
#
_cell.length_a   1.000
_cell.length_b   1.000
_cell.length_c   1.000
_cell.angle_alpha   90.00
_cell.angle_beta   90.00
_cell.angle_gamma   90.00
#
_symmetry.space_group_name_H-M   'P 1'
#
loop_
_entity.id
_entity.type
_entity.pdbx_description
1 polymer ?
#
loop_
_entity_poly.entity_id
_entity_poly.type
_entity_poly.pdbx_seq_one_letter_code
_entity_poly.pdbx_strand_id
1 'polypeptide(L)'
;MLAAVVQQTAAETDPADASEIDAISCRLDVPGYMRFAMAIDGEEQLARTRGWKKIASPNSFMAEYDLPKPITVAGSYSTRRIAFTGDAILAVLDVADPAIVARAEKIDNSMSAQPMIDAMVASGKVTRAQAEAEFPFRKFLGERIMTDLTEPAGKGGYGSHMVVARTISNVTTHPGKTLYGCAYRFDMLDKGGTSL
;
A
#
# COMPACT_ATOMS: atom_id res chain seq x y z
N MET A 1 9.21 47.38 -1.91
CA MET A 1 9.80 46.32 -1.09
C MET A 1 9.29 45.01 -1.62
N LEU A 2 10.13 44.25 -2.35
CA LEU A 2 9.78 42.89 -2.79
C LEU A 2 10.14 41.91 -1.65
N ALA A 3 9.14 41.26 -1.10
CA ALA A 3 9.36 40.16 -0.19
C ALA A 3 9.83 38.94 -0.99
N ALA A 4 11.05 38.51 -0.76
CA ALA A 4 11.54 37.23 -1.30
C ALA A 4 10.82 36.07 -0.57
N VAL A 5 10.02 35.33 -1.29
CA VAL A 5 9.47 34.04 -0.81
C VAL A 5 10.63 33.06 -0.84
N VAL A 6 11.19 32.76 0.33
CA VAL A 6 12.14 31.68 0.50
C VAL A 6 11.31 30.38 0.42
N GLN A 7 11.39 29.68 -0.72
CA GLN A 7 10.93 28.31 -0.84
C GLN A 7 11.89 27.45 0.01
N GLN A 8 11.41 27.03 1.18
CA GLN A 8 12.07 25.96 1.93
C GLN A 8 11.91 24.67 1.13
N THR A 9 12.95 24.26 0.44
CA THR A 9 13.07 22.89 -0.04
C THR A 9 13.12 21.99 1.21
N ALA A 10 12.09 21.16 1.39
CA ALA A 10 12.13 20.12 2.41
C ALA A 10 13.41 19.30 2.19
N ALA A 11 14.20 19.12 3.24
CA ALA A 11 15.41 18.32 3.18
C ALA A 11 15.00 16.90 2.70
N GLU A 12 15.64 16.45 1.63
CA GLU A 12 15.39 15.15 1.04
C GLU A 12 15.85 14.08 2.04
N THR A 13 14.91 13.33 2.63
CA THR A 13 15.21 12.29 3.61
C THR A 13 15.97 11.15 2.92
N ASP A 14 17.11 10.74 3.48
CA ASP A 14 17.86 9.58 3.00
C ASP A 14 16.95 8.33 3.07
N PRO A 15 16.84 7.53 2.01
CA PRO A 15 16.09 6.27 2.04
C PRO A 15 16.50 5.33 3.19
N ALA A 16 17.76 5.37 3.61
CA ALA A 16 18.29 4.58 4.71
C ALA A 16 17.68 4.97 6.08
N ASP A 17 17.24 6.22 6.24
CA ASP A 17 16.62 6.74 7.47
C ASP A 17 15.15 6.36 7.57
N ALA A 18 14.47 6.04 6.46
CA ALA A 18 13.09 5.61 6.47
C ALA A 18 12.98 4.17 6.97
N SER A 19 12.06 3.90 7.91
CA SER A 19 11.79 2.55 8.38
C SER A 19 10.59 1.91 7.66
N GLU A 20 10.58 0.57 7.62
CA GLU A 20 9.40 -0.18 7.16
C GLU A 20 8.16 0.12 7.99
N ILE A 21 8.33 0.43 9.29
CA ILE A 21 7.21 0.81 10.16
C ILE A 21 6.65 2.17 9.76
N ASP A 22 7.51 3.15 9.41
CA ASP A 22 7.06 4.46 8.95
C ASP A 22 6.32 4.36 7.62
N ALA A 23 6.85 3.56 6.70
CA ALA A 23 6.21 3.29 5.43
C ALA A 23 4.86 2.58 5.60
N ILE A 24 4.78 1.49 6.37
CA ILE A 24 3.52 0.77 6.67
C ILE A 24 2.54 1.69 7.40
N SER A 25 3.03 2.61 8.24
CA SER A 25 2.19 3.52 9.03
C SER A 25 1.74 4.77 8.28
N CYS A 26 2.00 4.89 6.97
CA CYS A 26 1.68 6.06 6.15
C CYS A 26 2.33 7.37 6.66
N ARG A 27 3.55 7.30 7.17
CA ARG A 27 4.29 8.47 7.66
C ARG A 27 5.22 9.08 6.62
N LEU A 28 5.44 8.38 5.51
CA LEU A 28 6.21 8.91 4.38
C LEU A 28 5.27 9.69 3.44
N ASP A 29 5.82 10.62 2.70
CA ASP A 29 5.19 11.15 1.49
C ASP A 29 5.44 10.22 0.30
N VAL A 30 4.79 10.48 -0.83
CA VAL A 30 4.92 9.64 -2.03
C VAL A 30 6.36 9.61 -2.55
N PRO A 31 7.08 10.74 -2.72
CA PRO A 31 8.49 10.72 -3.13
C PRO A 31 9.40 9.97 -2.16
N GLY A 32 9.19 10.14 -0.85
CA GLY A 32 9.95 9.45 0.19
C GLY A 32 9.75 7.94 0.15
N TYR A 33 8.51 7.49 -0.02
CA TYR A 33 8.21 6.07 -0.20
C TYR A 33 8.83 5.51 -1.49
N MET A 34 8.74 6.22 -2.60
CA MET A 34 9.34 5.77 -3.87
C MET A 34 10.84 5.55 -3.73
N ARG A 35 11.57 6.50 -3.13
CA ARG A 35 13.02 6.34 -2.85
C ARG A 35 13.27 5.14 -1.95
N PHE A 36 12.53 5.00 -0.85
CA PHE A 36 12.63 3.87 0.06
C PHE A 36 12.38 2.54 -0.65
N ALA A 37 11.31 2.42 -1.43
CA ALA A 37 10.97 1.19 -2.14
C ALA A 37 12.02 0.81 -3.19
N MET A 38 12.56 1.78 -3.92
CA MET A 38 13.65 1.56 -4.89
C MET A 38 14.94 1.10 -4.21
N ALA A 39 15.25 1.60 -3.03
CA ALA A 39 16.45 1.25 -2.27
C ALA A 39 16.41 -0.18 -1.67
N ILE A 40 15.23 -0.82 -1.59
CA ILE A 40 15.09 -2.17 -1.00
C ILE A 40 15.96 -3.21 -1.72
N ASP A 41 15.80 -3.34 -3.04
CA ASP A 41 16.54 -4.26 -3.90
C ASP A 41 17.48 -3.50 -4.88
N GLY A 42 17.55 -2.15 -4.80
CA GLY A 42 18.38 -1.27 -5.62
C GLY A 42 19.86 -1.27 -5.21
N GLU A 43 20.56 -0.21 -5.57
CA GLU A 43 22.00 -0.07 -5.29
C GLU A 43 22.32 -0.08 -3.79
N GLU A 44 21.44 0.49 -2.97
CA GLU A 44 21.58 0.56 -1.51
C GLU A 44 21.38 -0.79 -0.83
N GLN A 45 20.68 -1.74 -1.48
CA GLN A 45 20.41 -3.09 -0.99
C GLN A 45 19.87 -3.10 0.46
N LEU A 46 18.91 -2.21 0.77
CA LEU A 46 18.40 -2.05 2.14
C LEU A 46 17.85 -3.35 2.73
N ALA A 47 17.21 -4.20 1.94
CA ALA A 47 16.76 -5.50 2.42
C ALA A 47 17.92 -6.32 2.98
N ARG A 48 19.05 -6.36 2.27
CA ARG A 48 20.26 -7.08 2.69
C ARG A 48 20.91 -6.47 3.92
N THR A 49 21.09 -5.15 3.93
CA THR A 49 21.74 -4.43 5.06
C THR A 49 20.92 -4.56 6.34
N ARG A 50 19.58 -4.62 6.23
CA ARG A 50 18.65 -4.82 7.35
C ARG A 50 18.43 -6.30 7.72
N GLY A 51 19.07 -7.21 7.02
CA GLY A 51 18.96 -8.66 7.27
C GLY A 51 17.59 -9.24 6.92
N TRP A 52 16.85 -8.60 6.01
CA TRP A 52 15.59 -9.14 5.49
C TRP A 52 15.87 -10.30 4.55
N LYS A 53 15.02 -11.31 4.60
CA LYS A 53 15.11 -12.46 3.71
C LYS A 53 13.99 -12.41 2.70
N LYS A 54 14.32 -12.25 1.43
CA LYS A 54 13.34 -12.36 0.35
C LYS A 54 12.81 -13.79 0.31
N ILE A 55 11.50 -13.92 0.27
CA ILE A 55 10.81 -15.22 0.23
C ILE A 55 9.97 -15.33 -1.04
N ALA A 56 9.66 -16.55 -1.45
CA ALA A 56 8.77 -16.78 -2.58
C ALA A 56 7.35 -16.32 -2.22
N SER A 57 6.81 -15.44 -3.03
CA SER A 57 5.42 -15.02 -2.91
C SER A 57 4.52 -15.90 -3.78
N PRO A 58 3.37 -16.36 -3.26
CA PRO A 58 2.36 -17.02 -4.10
C PRO A 58 1.64 -16.03 -5.02
N ASN A 59 1.89 -14.72 -4.87
CA ASN A 59 1.35 -13.65 -5.70
C ASN A 59 2.49 -12.98 -6.48
N SER A 60 2.49 -13.11 -7.81
CA SER A 60 3.52 -12.56 -8.68
C SER A 60 3.60 -11.02 -8.70
N PHE A 61 2.55 -10.33 -8.20
CA PHE A 61 2.54 -8.87 -8.05
C PHE A 61 3.07 -8.39 -6.70
N MET A 62 3.58 -9.30 -5.87
CA MET A 62 4.08 -8.98 -4.53
C MET A 62 5.51 -9.48 -4.36
N ALA A 63 6.39 -8.60 -3.89
CA ALA A 63 7.71 -8.98 -3.39
C ALA A 63 7.62 -9.10 -1.86
N GLU A 64 7.90 -10.28 -1.30
CA GLU A 64 7.75 -10.55 0.13
C GLU A 64 9.08 -10.76 0.82
N TYR A 65 9.13 -10.31 2.09
CA TYR A 65 10.32 -10.43 2.94
C TYR A 65 9.95 -10.88 4.35
N ASP A 66 10.78 -11.77 4.91
CA ASP A 66 10.82 -12.07 6.33
C ASP A 66 11.81 -11.14 7.03
N LEU A 67 11.33 -10.43 8.04
CA LEU A 67 12.13 -9.53 8.86
C LEU A 67 12.93 -10.32 9.94
N PRO A 68 14.12 -9.86 10.33
CA PRO A 68 14.90 -10.50 11.40
C PRO A 68 14.22 -10.46 12.76
N LYS A 69 13.36 -9.45 12.99
CA LYS A 69 12.57 -9.27 14.21
C LYS A 69 11.13 -8.93 13.85
N PRO A 70 10.16 -9.33 14.69
CA PRO A 70 8.77 -8.93 14.46
C PRO A 70 8.61 -7.41 14.64
N ILE A 71 7.73 -6.83 13.84
CA ILE A 71 7.24 -5.47 13.99
C ILE A 71 5.80 -5.50 14.51
N THR A 72 5.40 -4.43 15.20
CA THR A 72 4.02 -4.24 15.66
C THR A 72 3.36 -3.13 14.85
N VAL A 73 2.19 -3.43 14.27
CA VAL A 73 1.41 -2.50 13.45
C VAL A 73 -0.05 -2.48 13.92
N ALA A 74 -0.83 -1.50 13.48
CA ALA A 74 -2.24 -1.32 13.87
C ALA A 74 -2.45 -1.45 15.39
N GLY A 75 -1.53 -0.90 16.16
CA GLY A 75 -1.56 -0.85 17.62
C GLY A 75 -1.20 -2.16 18.34
N SER A 76 -1.52 -3.34 17.81
CA SER A 76 -1.35 -4.60 18.54
C SER A 76 -0.97 -5.82 17.69
N TYR A 77 -1.02 -5.74 16.38
CA TYR A 77 -0.72 -6.89 15.53
C TYR A 77 0.78 -7.02 15.30
N SER A 78 1.34 -8.20 15.58
CA SER A 78 2.76 -8.49 15.38
C SER A 78 2.96 -9.36 14.15
N THR A 79 3.94 -9.02 13.32
CA THR A 79 4.32 -9.83 12.15
C THR A 79 5.81 -9.71 11.86
N ARG A 80 6.36 -10.73 11.21
CA ARG A 80 7.70 -10.67 10.61
C ARG A 80 7.64 -10.59 9.09
N ARG A 81 6.44 -10.66 8.50
CA ARG A 81 6.28 -10.68 7.05
C ARG A 81 5.75 -9.36 6.54
N ILE A 82 6.48 -8.80 5.59
CA ILE A 82 6.05 -7.63 4.83
C ILE A 82 6.03 -7.94 3.33
N ALA A 83 5.22 -7.21 2.60
CA ALA A 83 5.09 -7.34 1.16
C ALA A 83 5.09 -5.96 0.51
N PHE A 84 5.75 -5.85 -0.63
CA PHE A 84 5.70 -4.69 -1.51
C PHE A 84 4.86 -5.03 -2.73
N THR A 85 4.04 -4.08 -3.17
CA THR A 85 3.34 -4.08 -4.47
C THR A 85 3.87 -2.91 -5.31
N GLY A 86 3.27 -2.64 -6.47
CA GLY A 86 3.70 -1.51 -7.32
C GLY A 86 3.65 -0.15 -6.61
N ASP A 87 2.68 0.03 -5.71
CA ASP A 87 2.39 1.32 -5.05
C ASP A 87 2.21 1.21 -3.53
N ALA A 88 2.45 0.05 -2.92
CA ALA A 88 2.17 -0.13 -1.50
C ALA A 88 3.18 -1.00 -0.78
N ILE A 89 3.31 -0.77 0.53
CA ILE A 89 3.97 -1.66 1.49
C ILE A 89 2.94 -2.16 2.51
N LEU A 90 2.95 -3.46 2.76
CA LEU A 90 1.93 -4.16 3.52
C LEU A 90 2.57 -5.09 4.56
N ALA A 91 2.10 -5.04 5.78
CA ALA A 91 2.31 -6.07 6.79
C ALA A 91 1.33 -7.23 6.51
N VAL A 92 1.83 -8.45 6.48
CA VAL A 92 1.02 -9.67 6.32
C VAL A 92 0.66 -10.18 7.70
N LEU A 93 -0.61 -10.00 8.09
CA LEU A 93 -1.11 -10.31 9.44
C LEU A 93 -1.81 -11.67 9.48
N ASP A 94 -1.63 -12.39 10.58
CA ASP A 94 -2.36 -13.63 10.88
C ASP A 94 -3.79 -13.34 11.37
N VAL A 95 -4.57 -12.64 10.57
CA VAL A 95 -5.96 -12.26 10.82
C VAL A 95 -6.80 -12.67 9.62
N ALA A 96 -7.73 -13.59 9.82
CA ALA A 96 -8.53 -14.15 8.73
C ALA A 96 -9.61 -13.18 8.22
N ASP A 97 -10.17 -12.34 9.10
CA ASP A 97 -11.20 -11.35 8.74
C ASP A 97 -10.62 -9.93 8.74
N PRO A 98 -10.34 -9.35 7.56
CA PRO A 98 -9.81 -7.99 7.45
C PRO A 98 -10.76 -6.92 8.00
N ALA A 99 -12.06 -7.19 8.08
CA ALA A 99 -13.02 -6.23 8.63
C ALA A 99 -12.79 -5.95 10.13
N ILE A 100 -12.16 -6.86 10.87
CA ILE A 100 -11.78 -6.64 12.27
C ILE A 100 -10.75 -5.51 12.33
N VAL A 101 -9.71 -5.57 11.48
CA VAL A 101 -8.66 -4.56 11.42
C VAL A 101 -9.22 -3.24 10.88
N ALA A 102 -10.09 -3.29 9.85
CA ALA A 102 -10.72 -2.11 9.28
C ALA A 102 -11.56 -1.34 10.32
N ARG A 103 -12.35 -2.04 11.13
CA ARG A 103 -13.11 -1.41 12.22
C ARG A 103 -12.21 -0.76 13.28
N ALA A 104 -11.13 -1.43 13.67
CA ALA A 104 -10.16 -0.88 14.63
C ALA A 104 -9.48 0.39 14.08
N GLU A 105 -9.21 0.44 12.79
CA GLU A 105 -8.64 1.59 12.08
C GLU A 105 -9.69 2.65 11.67
N LYS A 106 -10.98 2.44 12.02
CA LYS A 106 -12.08 3.34 11.67
C LYS A 106 -12.19 3.60 10.17
N ILE A 107 -12.11 2.51 9.38
CA ILE A 107 -12.29 2.56 7.93
C ILE A 107 -13.74 2.20 7.62
N ASP A 108 -14.51 3.22 7.22
CA ASP A 108 -15.95 3.10 6.98
C ASP A 108 -16.27 2.80 5.50
N ASN A 109 -15.36 3.13 4.59
CA ASN A 109 -15.52 2.95 3.14
C ASN A 109 -15.03 1.59 2.62
N SER A 110 -14.99 0.58 3.49
CA SER A 110 -14.57 -0.76 3.09
C SER A 110 -15.61 -1.40 2.17
N MET A 111 -15.12 -2.14 1.17
CA MET A 111 -15.94 -2.95 0.27
C MET A 111 -15.45 -4.39 0.25
N SER A 112 -16.37 -5.30 -0.02
CA SER A 112 -16.09 -6.73 -0.12
C SER A 112 -16.69 -7.29 -1.41
N ALA A 113 -15.99 -8.24 -2.02
CA ALA A 113 -16.54 -9.02 -3.13
C ALA A 113 -17.59 -10.06 -2.66
N GLN A 114 -17.72 -10.29 -1.35
CA GLN A 114 -18.56 -11.35 -0.82
C GLN A 114 -20.04 -11.26 -1.27
N PRO A 115 -20.72 -10.09 -1.26
CA PRO A 115 -22.11 -10.01 -1.75
C PRO A 115 -22.24 -10.39 -3.21
N MET A 116 -21.26 -10.04 -4.05
CA MET A 116 -21.26 -10.38 -5.47
C MET A 116 -21.01 -11.88 -5.68
N ILE A 117 -20.06 -12.47 -4.96
CA ILE A 117 -19.80 -13.91 -4.97
C ILE A 117 -21.07 -14.67 -4.56
N ASP A 118 -21.73 -14.25 -3.50
CA ASP A 118 -22.97 -14.88 -3.02
C ASP A 118 -24.11 -14.78 -4.04
N ALA A 119 -24.26 -13.64 -4.71
CA ALA A 119 -25.23 -13.47 -5.78
C ALA A 119 -24.95 -14.37 -7.00
N MET A 120 -23.66 -14.49 -7.39
CA MET A 120 -23.25 -15.40 -8.47
C MET A 120 -23.58 -16.86 -8.15
N VAL A 121 -23.31 -17.32 -6.94
CA VAL A 121 -23.62 -18.67 -6.47
C VAL A 121 -25.14 -18.88 -6.40
N ALA A 122 -25.89 -17.91 -5.87
CA ALA A 122 -27.33 -17.97 -5.78
C ALA A 122 -28.04 -18.04 -7.15
N SER A 123 -27.39 -17.54 -8.22
CA SER A 123 -27.91 -17.66 -9.58
C SER A 123 -27.97 -19.11 -10.09
N GLY A 124 -27.30 -20.04 -9.42
CA GLY A 124 -27.19 -21.45 -9.81
C GLY A 124 -26.35 -21.75 -11.06
N LYS A 125 -25.73 -20.71 -11.66
CA LYS A 125 -24.95 -20.85 -12.90
C LYS A 125 -23.48 -21.21 -12.64
N VAL A 126 -22.98 -20.91 -11.45
CA VAL A 126 -21.56 -21.12 -11.09
C VAL A 126 -21.47 -21.69 -9.67
N THR A 127 -20.44 -22.48 -9.43
CA THR A 127 -20.07 -22.94 -8.09
C THR A 127 -19.41 -21.81 -7.30
N ARG A 128 -19.34 -21.94 -5.96
CA ARG A 128 -18.60 -20.98 -5.13
C ARG A 128 -17.14 -20.85 -5.55
N ALA A 129 -16.48 -21.95 -5.84
CA ALA A 129 -15.08 -21.93 -6.30
C ALA A 129 -14.91 -21.16 -7.62
N GLN A 130 -15.84 -21.33 -8.56
CA GLN A 130 -15.83 -20.56 -9.82
C GLN A 130 -16.09 -19.07 -9.58
N ALA A 131 -17.08 -18.72 -8.75
CA ALA A 131 -17.38 -17.34 -8.41
C ALA A 131 -16.19 -16.66 -7.69
N GLU A 132 -15.53 -17.35 -6.78
CA GLU A 132 -14.34 -16.83 -6.08
C GLU A 132 -13.13 -16.65 -7.01
N ALA A 133 -13.00 -17.47 -8.06
CA ALA A 133 -11.92 -17.36 -9.04
C ALA A 133 -12.00 -16.07 -9.88
N GLU A 134 -13.20 -15.47 -10.03
CA GLU A 134 -13.37 -14.16 -10.68
C GLU A 134 -12.77 -13.00 -9.87
N PHE A 135 -12.45 -13.22 -8.58
CA PHE A 135 -11.83 -12.21 -7.70
C PHE A 135 -10.47 -12.71 -7.18
N PRO A 136 -9.48 -12.93 -8.07
CA PRO A 136 -8.24 -13.61 -7.69
C PRO A 136 -7.35 -12.82 -6.73
N PHE A 137 -7.48 -11.48 -6.71
CA PHE A 137 -6.53 -10.63 -5.98
C PHE A 137 -7.09 -10.01 -4.70
N ARG A 138 -8.37 -9.55 -4.70
CA ARG A 138 -8.97 -8.87 -3.55
C ARG A 138 -10.41 -9.32 -3.34
N LYS A 139 -10.68 -9.90 -2.17
CA LYS A 139 -12.04 -10.18 -1.69
C LYS A 139 -12.58 -9.06 -0.79
N PHE A 140 -11.70 -8.31 -0.17
CA PHE A 140 -11.98 -7.18 0.70
C PHE A 140 -10.98 -6.08 0.46
N LEU A 141 -11.42 -4.84 0.45
CA LEU A 141 -10.57 -3.65 0.40
C LEU A 141 -11.23 -2.55 1.23
N GLY A 142 -10.49 -2.01 2.18
CA GLY A 142 -10.85 -0.79 2.90
C GLY A 142 -9.71 0.22 2.79
N GLU A 143 -10.04 1.47 2.52
CA GLU A 143 -9.06 2.55 2.41
C GLU A 143 -9.49 3.78 3.20
N ARG A 144 -8.51 4.47 3.77
CA ARG A 144 -8.65 5.82 4.33
C ARG A 144 -7.56 6.71 3.78
N ILE A 145 -7.96 7.77 3.11
CA ILE A 145 -7.02 8.77 2.60
C ILE A 145 -6.38 9.50 3.78
N MET A 146 -5.05 9.53 3.79
CA MET A 146 -4.23 10.22 4.78
C MET A 146 -3.75 11.57 4.24
N THR A 147 -3.38 11.59 2.96
CA THR A 147 -2.95 12.80 2.23
C THR A 147 -3.44 12.70 0.80
N ASP A 148 -3.94 13.82 0.28
CA ASP A 148 -4.36 13.99 -1.11
C ASP A 148 -3.84 15.35 -1.56
N LEU A 149 -2.85 15.35 -2.46
CA LEU A 149 -2.15 16.55 -2.90
C LEU A 149 -2.13 16.61 -4.41
N THR A 150 -2.66 17.68 -4.97
CA THR A 150 -2.57 17.98 -6.40
C THR A 150 -1.67 19.18 -6.61
N GLU A 151 -0.62 19.02 -7.38
CA GLU A 151 0.22 20.10 -7.88
C GLU A 151 -0.17 20.39 -9.33
N PRO A 152 -0.68 21.59 -9.63
CA PRO A 152 -1.11 21.92 -10.99
C PRO A 152 0.10 21.99 -11.93
N ALA A 153 -0.18 21.79 -13.23
CA ALA A 153 0.84 21.89 -14.26
C ALA A 153 1.54 23.24 -14.22
N GLY A 154 2.85 23.21 -14.00
CA GLY A 154 3.72 24.38 -14.06
C GLY A 154 4.03 24.81 -15.50
N LYS A 155 4.97 25.74 -15.67
CA LYS A 155 5.46 26.18 -16.99
C LYS A 155 6.03 25.04 -17.84
N GLY A 156 6.45 23.95 -17.22
CA GLY A 156 6.91 22.70 -17.89
C GLY A 156 5.79 21.88 -18.54
N GLY A 157 4.54 22.16 -18.21
CA GLY A 157 3.37 21.54 -18.84
C GLY A 157 2.85 20.26 -18.21
N TYR A 158 3.38 19.84 -17.03
CA TYR A 158 2.92 18.69 -16.28
C TYR A 158 2.67 19.08 -14.82
N GLY A 159 1.62 18.48 -14.25
CA GLY A 159 1.33 18.50 -12.82
C GLY A 159 1.46 17.12 -12.22
N SER A 160 1.14 16.99 -10.93
CA SER A 160 1.12 15.71 -10.24
C SER A 160 -0.08 15.60 -9.29
N HIS A 161 -0.55 14.37 -9.11
CA HIS A 161 -1.51 14.02 -8.08
C HIS A 161 -0.92 12.91 -7.23
N MET A 162 -0.79 13.16 -5.94
CA MET A 162 -0.16 12.27 -4.98
C MET A 162 -1.13 11.92 -3.88
N VAL A 163 -1.36 10.62 -3.66
CA VAL A 163 -2.27 10.13 -2.63
C VAL A 163 -1.54 9.14 -1.73
N VAL A 164 -1.59 9.41 -0.43
CA VAL A 164 -1.19 8.44 0.60
C VAL A 164 -2.44 7.90 1.27
N ALA A 165 -2.62 6.59 1.26
CA ALA A 165 -3.80 5.95 1.80
C ALA A 165 -3.47 4.76 2.70
N ARG A 166 -4.03 4.74 3.93
CA ARG A 166 -4.11 3.53 4.72
C ARG A 166 -4.93 2.50 3.97
N THR A 167 -4.40 1.28 3.76
CA THR A 167 -5.11 0.21 3.07
C THR A 167 -5.16 -1.06 3.90
N ILE A 168 -6.30 -1.73 3.84
CA ILE A 168 -6.53 -3.02 4.45
C ILE A 168 -7.23 -3.89 3.42
N SER A 169 -6.68 -5.07 3.17
CA SER A 169 -7.24 -5.99 2.19
C SER A 169 -6.95 -7.45 2.53
N ASN A 170 -7.57 -8.34 1.80
CA ASN A 170 -7.15 -9.74 1.69
C ASN A 170 -7.08 -10.14 0.23
N VAL A 171 -6.30 -11.16 -0.05
CA VAL A 171 -6.18 -11.73 -1.40
C VAL A 171 -6.24 -13.26 -1.33
N THR A 172 -6.73 -13.88 -2.40
CA THR A 172 -6.90 -15.34 -2.45
C THR A 172 -5.58 -16.12 -2.35
N THR A 173 -4.47 -15.50 -2.75
CA THR A 173 -3.12 -16.08 -2.68
C THR A 173 -2.60 -16.17 -1.25
N HIS A 174 -3.20 -15.44 -0.30
CA HIS A 174 -2.83 -15.44 1.12
C HIS A 174 -4.04 -15.80 1.98
N PRO A 175 -4.50 -17.07 1.94
CA PRO A 175 -5.69 -17.48 2.68
C PRO A 175 -5.50 -17.31 4.19
N GLY A 176 -6.51 -16.76 4.86
CA GLY A 176 -6.48 -16.53 6.30
C GLY A 176 -5.58 -15.37 6.75
N LYS A 177 -5.11 -14.54 5.81
CA LYS A 177 -4.27 -13.36 6.12
C LYS A 177 -5.00 -12.06 5.79
N THR A 178 -4.65 -11.04 6.55
CA THR A 178 -5.00 -9.65 6.26
C THR A 178 -3.74 -8.90 5.86
N LEU A 179 -3.83 -8.13 4.79
CA LEU A 179 -2.79 -7.22 4.33
C LEU A 179 -3.12 -5.83 4.88
N TYR A 180 -2.23 -5.29 5.69
CA TYR A 180 -2.38 -3.99 6.35
C TYR A 180 -1.19 -3.10 6.02
N GLY A 181 -1.44 -1.89 5.54
CA GLY A 181 -0.32 -1.01 5.26
C GLY A 181 -0.71 0.32 4.64
N CYS A 182 0.12 0.78 3.73
CA CYS A 182 -0.03 2.07 3.08
C CYS A 182 0.18 1.95 1.58
N ALA A 183 -0.70 2.58 0.82
CA ALA A 183 -0.55 2.82 -0.60
C ALA A 183 -0.07 4.26 -0.84
N TYR A 184 0.84 4.42 -1.81
CA TYR A 184 1.51 5.66 -2.18
C TYR A 184 1.35 5.82 -3.69
N ARG A 185 0.26 6.47 -4.10
CA ARG A 185 -0.10 6.63 -5.51
C ARG A 185 0.44 7.94 -6.07
N PHE A 186 0.98 7.87 -7.26
CA PHE A 186 1.46 9.01 -8.03
C PHE A 186 0.88 8.97 -9.43
N ASP A 187 0.18 10.03 -9.79
CA ASP A 187 -0.33 10.25 -11.14
C ASP A 187 0.28 11.52 -11.72
N MET A 188 0.81 11.43 -12.94
CA MET A 188 1.25 12.59 -13.70
C MET A 188 0.03 13.21 -14.39
N LEU A 189 -0.11 14.52 -14.28
CA LEU A 189 -1.23 15.28 -14.86
C LEU A 189 -0.76 16.07 -16.08
N ASP A 190 -1.59 16.12 -17.10
CA ASP A 190 -1.42 17.02 -18.23
C ASP A 190 -1.73 18.50 -17.86
N LYS A 191 -1.63 19.40 -18.84
CA LYS A 191 -1.96 20.83 -18.66
C LYS A 191 -3.39 21.09 -18.25
N GLY A 192 -4.30 20.16 -18.56
CA GLY A 192 -5.71 20.22 -18.22
C GLY A 192 -6.04 19.61 -16.87
N GLY A 193 -5.05 19.01 -16.17
CA GLY A 193 -5.23 18.31 -14.90
C GLY A 193 -5.76 16.89 -15.06
N THR A 194 -5.66 16.30 -16.24
CA THR A 194 -6.06 14.91 -16.51
C THR A 194 -4.86 13.98 -16.31
N SER A 195 -5.08 12.84 -15.67
CA SER A 195 -4.05 11.78 -15.53
C SER A 195 -3.63 11.24 -16.91
N LEU A 196 -2.31 11.09 -17.10
CA LEU A 196 -1.69 10.62 -18.34
C LEU A 196 -1.64 9.10 -18.42
#